data_c4c9c9c6891a7bbf4bd12ec4a722e0d1
#
_entry.id   c4c9c9c6891a7bbf4bd12ec4a722e0d1
#
_cell.length_a   1.000
_cell.length_b   1.000
_cell.length_c   1.000
_cell.angle_alpha   90.00
_cell.angle_beta   90.00
_cell.angle_gamma   90.00
#
_symmetry.space_group_name_H-M   'P 1'
#
loop_
_entity.id
_entity.type
_entity.pdbx_description
1 polymer ?
#
loop_
_entity_poly.entity_id
_entity_poly.type
_entity_poly.pdbx_seq_one_letter_code
_entity_poly.pdbx_strand_id
1 'polypeptide(L)'
;MRKWFRVWMVIALFPAAVFSGDRGDAVVTDERGYFVCSVARSASGVWYTAQHCLTGDKLFVNGRNTPYAHLKGDIIQIGKDARQPDKGVMTADRVRAGMRVKVRIGGLSALTDKPTYIEVETKILAVYSSADLKYQLDAPDDAGWYALIHLGAFGGCSGSGVYYRGRLIGVVSAGIAGEYTFVALIPPAR
;
A
#
# COMPACT_ATOMS: atom_id res chain seq x y z
N MET A 1 16.67 -1.50 39.16
CA MET A 1 15.75 -0.38 38.85
C MET A 1 15.60 -0.30 37.34
N ARG A 2 14.50 -0.82 36.79
CA ARG A 2 14.21 -0.79 35.34
C ARG A 2 13.42 0.49 35.03
N LYS A 3 14.04 1.44 34.33
CA LYS A 3 13.36 2.66 33.83
C LYS A 3 12.48 2.26 32.64
N TRP A 4 11.17 2.36 32.82
CA TRP A 4 10.20 2.25 31.75
C TRP A 4 10.22 3.55 30.94
N PHE A 5 10.71 3.50 29.70
CA PHE A 5 10.52 4.58 28.73
C PHE A 5 9.07 4.52 28.23
N ARG A 6 8.24 5.43 28.72
CA ARG A 6 6.92 5.70 28.11
C ARG A 6 7.16 6.50 26.85
N VAL A 7 7.05 5.85 25.70
CA VAL A 7 6.98 6.53 24.41
C VAL A 7 5.62 7.20 24.32
N TRP A 8 5.59 8.51 24.45
CA TRP A 8 4.42 9.34 24.14
C TRP A 8 4.37 9.46 22.62
N MET A 9 3.40 8.77 22.00
CA MET A 9 3.09 8.93 20.59
C MET A 9 2.35 10.26 20.43
N VAL A 10 3.08 11.31 20.02
CA VAL A 10 2.49 12.59 19.61
C VAL A 10 1.83 12.34 18.25
N ILE A 11 0.52 12.09 18.26
CA ILE A 11 -0.30 12.12 17.05
C ILE A 11 -0.41 13.61 16.68
N ALA A 12 0.37 14.06 15.71
CA ALA A 12 0.17 15.34 15.09
C ALA A 12 -1.22 15.32 14.44
N LEU A 13 -2.16 16.03 15.03
CA LEU A 13 -3.51 16.25 14.51
C LEU A 13 -3.42 17.13 13.26
N PHE A 14 -3.08 16.55 12.12
CA PHE A 14 -3.49 17.11 10.85
C PHE A 14 -5.00 16.86 10.71
N PRO A 15 -5.77 17.78 10.11
CA PRO A 15 -7.18 17.53 9.81
C PRO A 15 -7.25 16.45 8.71
N ALA A 16 -7.11 15.21 9.11
CA ALA A 16 -7.34 14.06 8.24
C ALA A 16 -8.85 13.91 8.12
N ALA A 17 -9.38 14.08 6.91
CA ALA A 17 -10.75 13.72 6.64
C ALA A 17 -10.89 12.20 6.81
N VAL A 18 -11.53 11.76 7.88
CA VAL A 18 -11.87 10.36 8.11
C VAL A 18 -13.09 10.06 7.24
N PHE A 19 -12.89 9.31 6.17
CA PHE A 19 -14.00 8.84 5.33
C PHE A 19 -14.41 7.45 5.80
N SER A 20 -15.62 7.30 6.32
CA SER A 20 -16.22 5.99 6.52
C SER A 20 -16.55 5.39 5.15
N GLY A 21 -16.02 4.20 4.90
CA GLY A 21 -16.10 3.55 3.60
C GLY A 21 -17.51 3.32 3.11
N ASP A 22 -17.83 3.91 1.97
CA ASP A 22 -19.02 3.57 1.20
C ASP A 22 -18.65 2.53 0.15
N ARG A 23 -19.28 1.36 0.24
CA ARG A 23 -19.28 0.26 -0.75
C ARG A 23 -17.91 -0.19 -1.27
N GLY A 24 -17.24 -1.03 -0.50
CA GLY A 24 -16.19 -1.87 -1.04
C GLY A 24 -14.77 -1.63 -0.54
N ASP A 25 -14.61 -1.07 0.66
CA ASP A 25 -13.31 -1.08 1.32
C ASP A 25 -13.01 -2.50 1.79
N ALA A 26 -11.81 -2.95 1.51
CA ALA A 26 -11.33 -4.26 1.84
C ALA A 26 -10.02 -4.16 2.59
N VAL A 27 -9.74 -5.18 3.38
CA VAL A 27 -8.46 -5.34 4.10
C VAL A 27 -7.94 -6.76 3.87
N VAL A 28 -6.61 -6.89 3.91
CA VAL A 28 -5.99 -8.21 3.99
C VAL A 28 -6.02 -8.65 5.44
N THR A 29 -6.42 -9.90 5.66
CA THR A 29 -6.44 -10.53 6.97
C THR A 29 -5.57 -11.79 6.97
N ASP A 30 -5.24 -12.31 8.15
CA ASP A 30 -4.73 -13.67 8.30
C ASP A 30 -5.87 -14.71 8.19
N GLU A 31 -5.53 -15.99 8.36
CA GLU A 31 -6.48 -17.10 8.33
C GLU A 31 -7.52 -17.02 9.47
N ARG A 32 -7.22 -16.30 10.54
CA ARG A 32 -8.09 -16.10 11.71
C ARG A 32 -8.97 -14.86 11.58
N GLY A 33 -8.80 -14.08 10.50
CA GLY A 33 -9.54 -12.85 10.25
C GLY A 33 -8.95 -11.59 10.88
N TYR A 34 -7.75 -11.66 11.47
CA TYR A 34 -7.07 -10.48 12.00
C TYR A 34 -6.49 -9.63 10.88
N PHE A 35 -6.61 -8.31 11.01
CA PHE A 35 -6.06 -7.34 10.07
C PHE A 35 -4.54 -7.47 9.94
N VAL A 36 -4.05 -7.55 8.71
CA VAL A 36 -2.63 -7.64 8.37
C VAL A 36 -2.18 -6.44 7.56
N CYS A 37 -2.89 -6.14 6.48
CA CYS A 37 -2.53 -5.11 5.51
C CYS A 37 -3.76 -4.41 4.92
N SER A 38 -3.50 -3.27 4.31
CA SER A 38 -4.49 -2.52 3.55
C SER A 38 -4.66 -3.05 2.12
N VAL A 39 -5.73 -2.65 1.48
CA VAL A 39 -6.01 -2.89 0.06
C VAL A 39 -6.24 -1.57 -0.65
N ALA A 40 -5.65 -1.42 -1.83
CA ALA A 40 -5.85 -0.28 -2.71
C ALA A 40 -6.84 -0.61 -3.81
N ARG A 41 -7.70 0.35 -4.21
CA ARG A 41 -8.62 0.20 -5.32
C ARG A 41 -8.32 1.20 -6.42
N SER A 42 -8.17 0.73 -7.65
CA SER A 42 -8.01 1.61 -8.80
C SER A 42 -9.33 2.30 -9.19
N ALA A 43 -9.26 3.31 -10.05
CA ALA A 43 -10.44 4.01 -10.56
C ALA A 43 -11.37 3.11 -11.39
N SER A 44 -10.88 2.02 -11.96
CA SER A 44 -11.67 1.01 -12.67
C SER A 44 -12.25 -0.07 -11.75
N GLY A 45 -11.97 0.00 -10.44
CA GLY A 45 -12.49 -0.93 -9.45
C GLY A 45 -11.63 -2.17 -9.18
N VAL A 46 -10.46 -2.28 -9.80
CA VAL A 46 -9.51 -3.37 -9.56
C VAL A 46 -8.78 -3.17 -8.24
N TRP A 47 -8.53 -4.25 -7.51
CA TRP A 47 -7.91 -4.24 -6.20
C TRP A 47 -6.45 -4.64 -6.25
N TYR A 48 -5.63 -4.02 -5.38
CA TYR A 48 -4.20 -4.27 -5.26
C TYR A 48 -3.78 -4.28 -3.78
N THR A 49 -2.72 -5.03 -3.48
CA THR A 49 -2.03 -4.96 -2.18
C THR A 49 -0.55 -5.29 -2.35
N ALA A 50 0.25 -5.19 -1.29
CA ALA A 50 1.64 -5.58 -1.32
C ALA A 50 1.77 -7.12 -1.30
N GLN A 51 2.78 -7.66 -1.98
CA GLN A 51 3.02 -9.10 -2.06
C GLN A 51 3.37 -9.70 -0.70
N HIS A 52 4.16 -9.00 0.11
CA HIS A 52 4.53 -9.46 1.46
C HIS A 52 3.35 -9.54 2.43
N CYS A 53 2.15 -9.08 2.04
CA CYS A 53 0.92 -9.24 2.82
C CYS A 53 0.28 -10.65 2.68
N LEU A 54 0.86 -11.53 1.87
CA LEU A 54 0.41 -12.92 1.77
C LEU A 54 0.70 -13.67 3.07
N THR A 55 -0.21 -14.56 3.44
CA THR A 55 0.01 -15.55 4.50
C THR A 55 0.42 -16.87 3.85
N GLY A 56 1.74 -17.11 3.73
CA GLY A 56 2.27 -18.16 2.85
C GLY A 56 1.88 -17.86 1.39
N ASP A 57 1.29 -18.85 0.72
CA ASP A 57 0.83 -18.71 -0.67
C ASP A 57 -0.67 -18.33 -0.78
N LYS A 58 -1.27 -17.82 0.31
CA LYS A 58 -2.69 -17.50 0.36
C LYS A 58 -2.90 -16.02 0.61
N LEU A 59 -3.92 -15.48 -0.04
CA LEU A 59 -4.42 -14.14 0.21
C LEU A 59 -5.82 -14.21 0.82
N PHE A 60 -5.99 -13.64 2.01
CA PHE A 60 -7.30 -13.50 2.62
C PHE A 60 -7.75 -12.04 2.54
N VAL A 61 -8.87 -11.79 1.87
CA VAL A 61 -9.49 -10.47 1.80
C VAL A 61 -10.80 -10.53 2.57
N ASN A 62 -10.93 -9.71 3.61
CA ASN A 62 -12.08 -9.73 4.52
C ASN A 62 -12.38 -11.15 5.04
N GLY A 63 -11.34 -11.91 5.43
CA GLY A 63 -11.44 -13.27 5.95
C GLY A 63 -11.71 -14.36 4.90
N ARG A 64 -11.73 -14.02 3.60
CA ARG A 64 -11.99 -14.99 2.51
C ARG A 64 -10.75 -15.21 1.68
N ASN A 65 -10.39 -16.47 1.48
CA ASN A 65 -9.33 -16.85 0.54
C ASN A 65 -9.70 -16.37 -0.87
N THR A 66 -8.86 -15.52 -1.45
CA THR A 66 -9.16 -14.76 -2.65
C THR A 66 -8.06 -14.99 -3.70
N PRO A 67 -8.40 -15.31 -4.96
CA PRO A 67 -7.41 -15.46 -6.02
C PRO A 67 -6.69 -14.14 -6.30
N TYR A 68 -5.44 -14.23 -6.72
CA TYR A 68 -4.59 -13.10 -7.05
C TYR A 68 -3.59 -13.43 -8.16
N ALA A 69 -2.97 -12.41 -8.73
CA ALA A 69 -1.83 -12.54 -9.61
C ALA A 69 -0.67 -11.67 -9.15
N HIS A 70 0.54 -12.23 -9.17
CA HIS A 70 1.76 -11.46 -8.97
C HIS A 70 1.98 -10.52 -10.14
N LEU A 71 2.33 -9.28 -9.81
CA LEU A 71 2.92 -8.33 -10.73
C LEU A 71 4.42 -8.27 -10.46
N LYS A 72 5.15 -7.42 -11.20
CA LYS A 72 6.57 -7.20 -10.92
C LYS A 72 6.75 -6.32 -9.69
N GLY A 73 7.74 -6.65 -8.86
CA GLY A 73 7.99 -5.99 -7.58
C GLY A 73 7.03 -6.47 -6.48
N ASP A 74 7.01 -5.74 -5.37
CA ASP A 74 6.19 -6.06 -4.20
C ASP A 74 4.71 -5.66 -4.38
N ILE A 75 4.07 -6.14 -5.43
CA ILE A 75 2.66 -5.83 -5.72
C ILE A 75 1.92 -7.01 -6.30
N ILE A 76 0.69 -7.22 -5.86
CA ILE A 76 -0.25 -8.19 -6.40
C ILE A 76 -1.57 -7.54 -6.79
N GLN A 77 -2.18 -8.06 -7.84
CA GLN A 77 -3.53 -7.73 -8.28
C GLN A 77 -4.50 -8.78 -7.77
N ILE A 78 -5.61 -8.37 -7.18
CA ILE A 78 -6.58 -9.23 -6.49
C ILE A 78 -7.76 -9.52 -7.42
N GLY A 79 -8.20 -10.78 -7.47
CA GLY A 79 -9.41 -11.23 -8.18
C GLY A 79 -9.15 -12.28 -9.25
N LYS A 80 -10.22 -12.85 -9.78
CA LYS A 80 -10.17 -13.93 -10.77
C LYS A 80 -9.55 -13.50 -12.11
N ASP A 81 -9.77 -12.24 -12.50
CA ASP A 81 -9.30 -11.66 -13.77
C ASP A 81 -8.05 -10.79 -13.58
N ALA A 82 -7.21 -11.15 -12.60
CA ALA A 82 -6.07 -10.36 -12.15
C ALA A 82 -4.98 -10.12 -13.20
N ARG A 83 -5.08 -10.67 -14.40
CA ARG A 83 -4.11 -10.45 -15.50
C ARG A 83 -4.58 -9.45 -16.56
N GLN A 84 -5.79 -8.91 -16.41
CA GLN A 84 -6.31 -7.96 -17.38
C GLN A 84 -5.69 -6.57 -17.20
N PRO A 85 -5.44 -5.83 -18.30
CA PRO A 85 -4.97 -4.46 -18.21
C PRO A 85 -5.97 -3.59 -17.44
N ASP A 86 -5.50 -2.90 -16.41
CA ASP A 86 -6.31 -1.97 -15.62
C ASP A 86 -6.16 -0.54 -16.17
N LYS A 87 -7.23 0.02 -16.72
CA LYS A 87 -7.27 1.41 -17.21
C LYS A 87 -7.30 2.45 -16.08
N GLY A 88 -7.60 2.03 -14.86
CA GLY A 88 -7.69 2.88 -13.66
C GLY A 88 -6.35 3.18 -12.99
N VAL A 89 -5.24 2.69 -13.54
CA VAL A 89 -3.89 2.88 -12.99
C VAL A 89 -3.02 3.81 -13.84
N MET A 90 -1.95 4.31 -13.24
CA MET A 90 -0.83 4.93 -13.93
C MET A 90 0.42 4.11 -13.65
N THR A 91 1.08 3.67 -14.69
CA THR A 91 2.22 2.76 -14.63
C THR A 91 3.54 3.46 -14.31
N ALA A 92 4.51 2.70 -13.81
CA ALA A 92 5.79 3.17 -13.28
C ALA A 92 6.59 4.05 -14.27
N ASP A 93 6.53 3.75 -15.58
CA ASP A 93 7.17 4.51 -16.64
C ASP A 93 6.72 5.97 -16.76
N ARG A 94 5.56 6.31 -16.15
CA ARG A 94 5.00 7.67 -16.12
C ARG A 94 5.19 8.37 -14.78
N VAL A 95 5.66 7.68 -13.76
CA VAL A 95 5.87 8.24 -12.42
C VAL A 95 7.20 9.01 -12.39
N ARG A 96 7.20 10.19 -11.79
CA ARG A 96 8.38 11.08 -11.71
C ARG A 96 8.50 11.71 -10.33
N ALA A 97 9.73 12.01 -9.92
CA ALA A 97 9.98 12.83 -8.74
C ALA A 97 9.29 14.20 -8.87
N GLY A 98 8.86 14.74 -7.75
CA GLY A 98 8.13 16.02 -7.66
C GLY A 98 6.60 15.90 -7.83
N MET A 99 6.06 14.77 -8.31
CA MET A 99 4.61 14.58 -8.37
C MET A 99 3.98 14.63 -6.98
N ARG A 100 2.93 15.44 -6.81
CA ARG A 100 2.10 15.45 -5.59
C ARG A 100 1.12 14.29 -5.65
N VAL A 101 1.11 13.48 -4.60
CA VAL A 101 0.31 12.26 -4.52
C VAL A 101 -0.52 12.24 -3.23
N LYS A 102 -1.61 11.50 -3.26
CA LYS A 102 -2.43 11.19 -2.11
C LYS A 102 -2.22 9.74 -1.72
N VAL A 103 -1.98 9.50 -0.44
CA VAL A 103 -1.86 8.16 0.12
C VAL A 103 -3.11 7.88 0.93
N ARG A 104 -3.82 6.82 0.59
CA ARG A 104 -4.96 6.32 1.37
C ARG A 104 -4.48 5.19 2.25
N ILE A 105 -4.24 5.52 3.51
CA ILE A 105 -3.78 4.57 4.53
C ILE A 105 -5.00 3.86 5.09
N GLY A 106 -5.17 2.60 4.72
CA GLY A 106 -6.27 1.77 5.20
C GLY A 106 -6.03 1.21 6.59
N GLY A 107 -7.10 0.78 7.24
CA GLY A 107 -7.10 0.15 8.56
C GLY A 107 -8.49 -0.28 8.95
N LEU A 108 -8.64 -0.72 10.20
CA LEU A 108 -9.94 -0.97 10.81
C LEU A 108 -10.30 0.17 11.76
N SER A 109 -11.55 0.60 11.72
CA SER A 109 -12.09 1.54 12.69
C SER A 109 -12.16 0.88 14.07
N ALA A 110 -11.51 1.47 15.07
CA ALA A 110 -11.58 0.98 16.46
C ALA A 110 -13.00 0.99 17.07
N LEU A 111 -13.93 1.73 16.46
CA LEU A 111 -15.31 1.85 16.95
C LEU A 111 -16.26 0.86 16.28
N THR A 112 -15.99 0.46 15.05
CA THR A 112 -16.96 -0.29 14.22
C THR A 112 -16.41 -1.58 13.63
N ASP A 113 -15.13 -1.87 13.80
CA ASP A 113 -14.37 -2.96 13.14
C ASP A 113 -14.54 -3.00 11.61
N LYS A 114 -14.96 -1.87 11.04
CA LYS A 114 -15.11 -1.76 9.58
C LYS A 114 -13.86 -1.19 8.95
N PRO A 115 -13.53 -1.60 7.72
CA PRO A 115 -12.48 -0.96 6.95
C PRO A 115 -12.69 0.54 6.86
N THR A 116 -11.64 1.29 7.11
CA THR A 116 -11.62 2.75 7.03
C THR A 116 -10.28 3.20 6.44
N TYR A 117 -10.18 4.46 6.05
CA TYR A 117 -8.91 5.02 5.62
C TYR A 117 -8.78 6.49 6.02
N ILE A 118 -7.53 6.92 6.11
CA ILE A 118 -7.15 8.33 6.17
C ILE A 118 -6.42 8.70 4.88
N GLU A 119 -6.58 9.94 4.43
CA GLU A 119 -5.92 10.43 3.22
C GLU A 119 -4.85 11.45 3.61
N VAL A 120 -3.62 11.24 3.15
CA VAL A 120 -2.47 12.11 3.38
C VAL A 120 -1.90 12.57 2.05
N GLU A 121 -1.64 13.88 1.92
CA GLU A 121 -0.94 14.43 0.75
C GLU A 121 0.56 14.46 0.99
N THR A 122 1.32 14.04 -0.02
CA THR A 122 2.77 14.08 -0.01
C THR A 122 3.29 14.27 -1.45
N LYS A 123 4.60 14.15 -1.63
CA LYS A 123 5.23 14.17 -2.95
C LYS A 123 6.19 13.01 -3.14
N ILE A 124 6.36 12.59 -4.39
CA ILE A 124 7.39 11.63 -4.78
C ILE A 124 8.74 12.36 -4.72
N LEU A 125 9.67 11.81 -3.93
CA LEU A 125 11.03 12.34 -3.77
C LEU A 125 11.97 11.80 -4.84
N ALA A 126 11.87 10.49 -5.11
CA ALA A 126 12.69 9.78 -6.09
C ALA A 126 11.95 8.55 -6.62
N VAL A 127 12.42 8.02 -7.75
CA VAL A 127 11.96 6.75 -8.34
C VAL A 127 13.19 5.90 -8.59
N TYR A 128 13.14 4.63 -8.17
CA TYR A 128 14.24 3.67 -8.25
C TYR A 128 13.77 2.39 -8.95
N SER A 129 14.71 1.73 -9.63
CA SER A 129 14.51 0.32 -9.99
C SER A 129 14.80 -0.59 -8.79
N SER A 130 14.28 -1.84 -8.79
CA SER A 130 14.63 -2.83 -7.77
C SER A 130 16.15 -3.12 -7.74
N ALA A 131 16.82 -3.02 -8.87
CA ALA A 131 18.28 -3.19 -8.96
C ALA A 131 19.03 -2.13 -8.12
N ASP A 132 18.53 -0.89 -8.07
CA ASP A 132 19.11 0.19 -7.29
C ASP A 132 18.87 0.00 -5.78
N LEU A 133 17.81 -0.73 -5.41
CA LEU A 133 17.40 -0.95 -4.02
C LEU A 133 17.86 -2.28 -3.43
N LYS A 134 18.49 -3.14 -4.21
CA LYS A 134 18.88 -4.50 -3.83
C LYS A 134 19.67 -4.61 -2.50
N TYR A 135 20.33 -3.55 -2.09
CA TYR A 135 21.11 -3.50 -0.84
C TYR A 135 20.38 -2.79 0.33
N GLN A 136 19.19 -2.21 0.07
CA GLN A 136 18.48 -1.39 1.05
C GLN A 136 17.15 -1.98 1.53
N LEU A 137 16.60 -2.88 0.73
CA LEU A 137 15.35 -3.60 1.02
C LEU A 137 15.58 -5.07 0.74
N ASP A 138 14.95 -5.95 1.53
CA ASP A 138 14.67 -7.33 1.14
C ASP A 138 13.65 -7.32 -0.02
N ALA A 139 13.99 -6.55 -1.08
CA ALA A 139 13.16 -6.46 -2.25
C ALA A 139 13.16 -7.82 -2.94
N PRO A 140 11.97 -8.35 -3.32
CA PRO A 140 11.92 -9.56 -4.14
C PRO A 140 12.82 -9.36 -5.37
N ASP A 141 13.48 -10.42 -5.81
CA ASP A 141 14.39 -10.42 -7.00
C ASP A 141 13.70 -10.00 -8.31
N ASP A 142 12.40 -9.79 -8.27
CA ASP A 142 11.59 -9.36 -9.40
C ASP A 142 11.84 -7.89 -9.77
N ALA A 143 12.14 -7.67 -11.05
CA ALA A 143 12.40 -6.35 -11.65
C ALA A 143 11.21 -5.38 -11.50
N GLY A 144 11.07 -4.79 -10.33
CA GLY A 144 10.05 -3.78 -9.99
C GLY A 144 10.57 -2.35 -10.02
N TRP A 145 9.67 -1.41 -9.82
CA TRP A 145 9.96 0.02 -9.64
C TRP A 145 9.38 0.49 -8.32
N TYR A 146 10.10 1.38 -7.65
CA TYR A 146 9.71 1.93 -6.37
C TYR A 146 9.80 3.45 -6.37
N ALA A 147 8.81 4.10 -5.77
CA ALA A 147 8.88 5.53 -5.48
C ALA A 147 9.16 5.73 -3.99
N LEU A 148 10.01 6.71 -3.66
CA LEU A 148 10.22 7.17 -2.29
C LEU A 148 9.30 8.36 -2.03
N ILE A 149 8.57 8.33 -0.91
CA ILE A 149 7.74 9.44 -0.44
C ILE A 149 8.08 9.81 1.00
N HIS A 150 7.83 11.07 1.38
CA HIS A 150 7.96 11.51 2.76
C HIS A 150 6.66 11.20 3.51
N LEU A 151 6.63 10.05 4.12
CA LEU A 151 5.51 9.54 4.93
C LEU A 151 6.06 8.52 5.92
N GLY A 152 5.86 8.74 7.19
CA GLY A 152 6.15 7.72 8.21
C GLY A 152 5.13 6.58 8.11
N ALA A 153 5.56 5.41 7.62
CA ALA A 153 4.73 4.22 7.62
C ALA A 153 4.86 3.46 8.93
N PHE A 154 3.78 2.88 9.38
CA PHE A 154 3.67 2.02 10.55
C PHE A 154 3.03 0.67 10.19
N GLY A 155 3.04 -0.29 11.10
CA GLY A 155 2.47 -1.61 10.87
C GLY A 155 1.01 -1.54 10.39
N GLY A 156 0.67 -2.28 9.33
CA GLY A 156 -0.64 -2.27 8.67
C GLY A 156 -0.80 -1.26 7.52
N CYS A 157 0.15 -0.31 7.33
CA CYS A 157 0.12 0.59 6.17
C CYS A 157 0.44 -0.12 4.85
N SER A 158 1.11 -1.26 4.87
CA SER A 158 1.40 -2.06 3.67
C SER A 158 0.13 -2.31 2.85
N GLY A 159 0.23 -2.19 1.54
CA GLY A 159 -0.92 -2.32 0.64
C GLY A 159 -1.77 -1.05 0.49
N SER A 160 -1.54 -0.01 1.29
CA SER A 160 -2.22 1.30 1.15
C SER A 160 -1.99 1.92 -0.21
N GLY A 161 -3.03 2.45 -0.84
CA GLY A 161 -2.96 2.99 -2.19
C GLY A 161 -2.32 4.36 -2.27
N VAL A 162 -1.47 4.57 -3.28
CA VAL A 162 -0.89 5.85 -3.63
C VAL A 162 -1.46 6.33 -4.95
N TYR A 163 -2.02 7.55 -4.98
CA TYR A 163 -2.81 8.06 -6.10
C TYR A 163 -2.24 9.37 -6.64
N TYR A 164 -2.21 9.46 -7.95
CA TYR A 164 -1.92 10.70 -8.67
C TYR A 164 -3.12 11.08 -9.55
N ARG A 165 -3.73 12.23 -9.30
CA ARG A 165 -4.93 12.72 -10.04
C ARG A 165 -6.04 11.66 -10.12
N GLY A 166 -6.30 10.96 -9.00
CA GLY A 166 -7.34 9.92 -8.90
C GLY A 166 -6.97 8.55 -9.47
N ARG A 167 -5.81 8.40 -10.13
CA ARG A 167 -5.32 7.10 -10.65
C ARG A 167 -4.37 6.46 -9.66
N LEU A 168 -4.55 5.18 -9.40
CA LEU A 168 -3.62 4.41 -8.58
C LEU A 168 -2.27 4.28 -9.30
N ILE A 169 -1.17 4.61 -8.63
CA ILE A 169 0.19 4.49 -9.16
C ILE A 169 0.98 3.35 -8.52
N GLY A 170 0.59 2.93 -7.34
CA GLY A 170 1.26 1.88 -6.58
C GLY A 170 0.69 1.70 -5.19
N VAL A 171 1.31 0.82 -4.42
CA VAL A 171 0.94 0.51 -3.03
C VAL A 171 2.12 0.71 -2.08
N VAL A 172 1.84 1.09 -0.85
CA VAL A 172 2.85 1.17 0.21
C VAL A 172 3.46 -0.21 0.41
N SER A 173 4.80 -0.27 0.39
CA SER A 173 5.59 -1.50 0.51
C SER A 173 6.38 -1.53 1.81
N ALA A 174 7.29 -0.60 2.04
CA ALA A 174 8.17 -0.60 3.20
C ALA A 174 8.40 0.80 3.74
N GLY A 175 8.56 0.91 5.06
CA GLY A 175 8.98 2.15 5.73
C GLY A 175 10.48 2.18 6.00
N ILE A 176 11.08 3.39 5.99
CA ILE A 176 12.48 3.62 6.34
C ILE A 176 12.53 4.65 7.46
N ALA A 177 13.17 4.29 8.56
CA ALA A 177 13.49 5.18 9.69
C ALA A 177 12.30 5.99 10.25
N GLY A 178 11.05 5.57 10.01
CA GLY A 178 9.85 6.26 10.47
C GLY A 178 9.51 7.57 9.75
N GLU A 179 10.28 7.97 8.75
CA GLU A 179 10.08 9.23 8.01
C GLU A 179 9.72 9.04 6.55
N TYR A 180 10.21 7.97 5.95
CA TYR A 180 10.07 7.71 4.52
C TYR A 180 9.40 6.37 4.27
N THR A 181 8.77 6.28 3.12
CA THR A 181 8.07 5.09 2.67
C THR A 181 8.40 4.79 1.23
N PHE A 182 8.69 3.52 0.95
CA PHE A 182 8.74 2.99 -0.40
C PHE A 182 7.35 2.58 -0.86
N VAL A 183 7.04 2.96 -2.08
CA VAL A 183 5.81 2.61 -2.78
C VAL A 183 6.18 1.69 -3.94
N ALA A 184 5.71 0.45 -3.93
CA ALA A 184 5.83 -0.44 -5.08
C ALA A 184 4.92 0.07 -6.20
N LEU A 185 5.50 0.41 -7.36
CA LEU A 185 4.80 1.01 -8.49
C LEU A 185 4.20 -0.06 -9.42
N ILE A 186 3.02 0.22 -9.95
CA ILE A 186 2.37 -0.67 -10.92
C ILE A 186 3.22 -0.75 -12.19
N PRO A 187 3.65 -1.96 -12.60
CA PRO A 187 4.49 -2.12 -13.79
C PRO A 187 3.71 -1.75 -15.06
N PRO A 188 4.42 -1.33 -16.15
CA PRO A 188 3.81 -1.20 -17.47
C PRO A 188 3.23 -2.55 -17.93
N ALA A 189 2.13 -2.49 -18.66
CA ALA A 189 1.61 -3.67 -19.37
C ALA A 189 2.68 -4.17 -20.36
N ARG A 190 2.87 -5.48 -20.42
CA ARG A 190 3.73 -6.11 -21.41
C ARG A 190 3.08 -6.12 -22.77
#